data_9c3903ce636199095b87bc13933d9a47
#
_entry.id   9c3903ce636199095b87bc13933d9a47
#
_cell.length_a   1.000
_cell.length_b   1.000
_cell.length_c   1.000
_cell.angle_alpha   90.00
_cell.angle_beta   90.00
_cell.angle_gamma   90.00
#
_symmetry.space_group_name_H-M   'P 1'
#
loop_
_entity.id
_entity.type
_entity.pdbx_description
1 polymer ?
#
loop_
_entity_poly.entity_id
_entity_poly.type
_entity_poly.pdbx_seq_one_letter_code
_entity_poly.pdbx_strand_id
1 'polypeptide(L)'
;MTSRRQFLRTAGAGAGLLALGACSGAPSTAGPAGRAFALDAAPMQVDLAGRAARTWGYNGQLPGPEIRLREGETLRVDLQNRLTDPTTVHWHGISLVNAMDGVPFVTQPPVEPGAGFAYEFRVPEPGSFMYHAHVGHQLDQGLYGPLIVEPRREELSYDREYILMLDDWRDGVDTRPDVSADEHAGHGSGEEEVDPRERVSFGGRYYPLMLVNGKPPDDPTVLEIRRGERVRLRVMNIGADTGFRFAVGGHRLTVTHADGMAVQPVTVDALRLGMGERHDVLVDAVNPGAWPVATVAQGKRGSGRAVLRYLDTPNSATPPASARPAELDGRLLGYDDLVSTVRPEVPATGIPDRRVGLTLSGTDIVADGLADEDPLPVSEGEWVRCTIRNISANWHPMHLHGHHFQVVLPGSGGPVKDTVAVPSRGGEVTIDWRADNPGRWLFHCHNHYHMEDGMLRLVEYRT
;
A
#
# COMPACT_ATOMS: atom_id res chain seq x y z
N MET A 1 33.43 -0.41 -6.18
CA MET A 1 32.19 -0.77 -5.50
C MET A 1 31.07 -0.04 -6.23
N THR A 2 30.28 -0.73 -7.01
CA THR A 2 29.12 -0.20 -7.72
C THR A 2 27.99 -0.06 -6.70
N SER A 3 27.41 1.14 -6.56
CA SER A 3 26.29 1.36 -5.63
C SER A 3 25.04 0.59 -6.09
N ARG A 4 24.14 0.20 -5.16
CA ARG A 4 22.83 -0.43 -5.46
C ARG A 4 22.04 0.34 -6.53
N ARG A 5 22.21 1.67 -6.61
CA ARG A 5 21.67 2.52 -7.68
C ARG A 5 22.21 2.19 -9.08
N GLN A 6 23.42 1.64 -9.19
CA GLN A 6 24.01 1.23 -10.47
C GLN A 6 23.53 -0.15 -10.92
N PHE A 7 23.18 -1.04 -9.98
CA PHE A 7 22.67 -2.37 -10.31
C PHE A 7 21.35 -2.30 -11.09
N LEU A 8 20.43 -1.43 -10.72
CA LEU A 8 19.18 -1.19 -11.46
C LEU A 8 19.38 -0.49 -12.81
N ARG A 9 20.55 0.15 -13.05
CA ARG A 9 20.89 0.85 -14.30
C ARG A 9 21.73 0.03 -15.28
N THR A 10 22.43 -1.02 -14.84
CA THR A 10 23.41 -1.75 -15.68
C THR A 10 22.94 -3.12 -16.18
N ALA A 11 21.76 -3.60 -15.79
CA ALA A 11 21.20 -4.87 -16.30
C ALA A 11 20.64 -4.81 -17.74
N GLY A 12 20.80 -3.68 -18.45
CA GLY A 12 20.18 -3.39 -19.73
C GLY A 12 21.07 -3.46 -20.99
N ALA A 13 22.22 -4.17 -20.98
CA ALA A 13 23.07 -4.30 -22.16
C ALA A 13 23.25 -5.75 -22.59
N GLY A 14 22.27 -6.30 -23.28
CA GLY A 14 22.34 -7.61 -23.94
C GLY A 14 21.34 -7.71 -25.07
N ALA A 15 21.62 -7.11 -26.24
CA ALA A 15 20.79 -7.23 -27.44
C ALA A 15 20.99 -8.59 -28.08
N GLY A 16 19.96 -9.45 -28.01
CA GLY A 16 19.84 -10.70 -28.79
C GLY A 16 18.68 -10.58 -29.75
N LEU A 17 18.97 -10.42 -31.04
CA LEU A 17 18.00 -10.57 -32.16
C LEU A 17 17.46 -12.00 -32.15
N LEU A 18 16.14 -12.16 -32.05
CA LEU A 18 15.47 -13.40 -32.42
C LEU A 18 14.30 -13.12 -33.37
N ALA A 19 14.28 -13.93 -34.43
CA ALA A 19 13.46 -13.83 -35.60
C ALA A 19 11.96 -14.08 -35.34
N LEU A 20 11.14 -13.35 -36.10
CA LEU A 20 9.70 -13.54 -36.24
C LEU A 20 9.39 -14.89 -36.91
N GLY A 21 8.78 -15.79 -36.16
CA GLY A 21 8.12 -16.97 -36.68
C GLY A 21 6.61 -16.81 -36.57
N ALA A 22 5.92 -16.70 -37.68
CA ALA A 22 4.47 -16.72 -37.74
C ALA A 22 3.96 -18.14 -37.46
N CYS A 23 3.16 -18.32 -36.39
CA CYS A 23 2.37 -19.54 -36.19
C CYS A 23 0.88 -19.19 -36.20
N SER A 24 0.21 -19.86 -37.11
CA SER A 24 -1.24 -19.89 -37.36
C SER A 24 -2.02 -20.40 -36.14
N GLY A 25 -3.17 -19.73 -35.90
CA GLY A 25 -4.01 -19.92 -34.73
C GLY A 25 -4.67 -21.31 -34.61
N ALA A 26 -4.70 -21.80 -33.36
CA ALA A 26 -5.65 -22.78 -32.90
C ALA A 26 -6.81 -22.04 -32.19
N PRO A 27 -8.05 -22.57 -32.18
CA PRO A 27 -9.18 -21.89 -31.54
C PRO A 27 -8.98 -21.88 -30.00
N SER A 28 -8.90 -20.70 -29.45
CA SER A 28 -8.90 -20.46 -28.01
C SER A 28 -10.24 -20.94 -27.43
N THR A 29 -10.20 -21.90 -26.54
CA THR A 29 -11.31 -22.16 -25.61
C THR A 29 -11.46 -20.93 -24.74
N ALA A 30 -12.57 -20.21 -24.86
CA ALA A 30 -12.88 -19.03 -24.07
C ALA A 30 -12.79 -19.38 -22.57
N GLY A 31 -11.75 -18.92 -21.93
CA GLY A 31 -11.64 -18.84 -20.47
C GLY A 31 -12.70 -17.88 -19.90
N PRO A 32 -12.89 -17.84 -18.59
CA PRO A 32 -13.85 -16.91 -17.97
C PRO A 32 -13.59 -15.49 -18.47
N ALA A 33 -14.68 -14.77 -18.79
CA ALA A 33 -14.62 -13.45 -19.40
C ALA A 33 -13.71 -12.51 -18.59
N GLY A 34 -12.59 -12.09 -19.17
CA GLY A 34 -11.66 -11.14 -18.58
C GLY A 34 -12.23 -9.73 -18.58
N ARG A 35 -11.90 -8.93 -17.56
CA ARG A 35 -12.19 -7.49 -17.56
C ARG A 35 -10.98 -6.73 -18.08
N ALA A 36 -11.24 -5.86 -19.06
CA ALA A 36 -10.22 -5.02 -19.67
C ALA A 36 -10.38 -3.55 -19.22
N PHE A 37 -9.27 -2.94 -18.88
CA PHE A 37 -9.16 -1.53 -18.50
C PHE A 37 -8.03 -0.89 -19.31
N ALA A 38 -8.06 0.44 -19.42
CA ALA A 38 -6.97 1.22 -19.99
C ALA A 38 -6.47 2.22 -18.94
N LEU A 39 -5.15 2.35 -18.81
CA LEU A 39 -4.49 3.32 -17.97
C LEU A 39 -3.56 4.20 -18.79
N ASP A 40 -3.93 5.47 -18.96
CA ASP A 40 -3.07 6.51 -19.52
C ASP A 40 -2.32 7.21 -18.38
N ALA A 41 -1.03 6.94 -18.21
CA ALA A 41 -0.18 7.67 -17.27
C ALA A 41 0.25 9.00 -17.91
N ALA A 42 -0.17 10.12 -17.35
CA ALA A 42 0.06 11.44 -17.96
C ALA A 42 0.22 12.56 -16.91
N PRO A 43 0.93 13.66 -17.26
CA PRO A 43 0.87 14.90 -16.48
C PRO A 43 -0.55 15.46 -16.47
N MET A 44 -0.97 15.99 -15.33
CA MET A 44 -2.29 16.59 -15.18
C MET A 44 -2.26 17.80 -14.22
N GLN A 45 -3.38 18.51 -14.15
CA GLN A 45 -3.63 19.52 -13.12
C GLN A 45 -4.78 19.07 -12.24
N VAL A 46 -4.66 19.31 -10.95
CA VAL A 46 -5.70 19.09 -9.95
C VAL A 46 -6.07 20.42 -9.31
N ASP A 47 -7.32 20.56 -8.90
CA ASP A 47 -7.77 21.65 -8.05
C ASP A 47 -7.78 21.18 -6.59
N LEU A 48 -6.96 21.82 -5.79
CA LEU A 48 -6.87 21.57 -4.35
C LEU A 48 -7.47 22.76 -3.60
N ALA A 49 -8.80 22.77 -3.44
CA ALA A 49 -9.58 23.83 -2.79
C ALA A 49 -9.35 25.22 -3.42
N GLY A 50 -9.47 25.33 -4.73
CA GLY A 50 -9.30 26.57 -5.49
C GLY A 50 -7.84 26.89 -5.87
N ARG A 51 -6.90 26.02 -5.53
CA ARG A 51 -5.50 26.12 -5.94
C ARG A 51 -5.16 25.08 -7.01
N ALA A 52 -4.86 25.54 -8.23
CA ALA A 52 -4.38 24.66 -9.28
C ALA A 52 -2.97 24.16 -8.96
N ALA A 53 -2.78 22.85 -9.00
CA ALA A 53 -1.51 22.20 -8.75
C ALA A 53 -1.17 21.24 -9.89
N ARG A 54 0.12 21.01 -10.15
CA ARG A 54 0.58 20.06 -11.16
C ARG A 54 0.93 18.74 -10.50
N THR A 55 0.50 17.66 -11.15
CA THR A 55 0.78 16.30 -10.71
C THR A 55 0.76 15.36 -11.91
N TRP A 56 0.94 14.07 -11.66
CA TRP A 56 0.67 13.03 -12.63
C TRP A 56 -0.58 12.26 -12.20
N GLY A 57 -1.16 11.51 -13.12
CA GLY A 57 -2.32 10.69 -12.79
C GLY A 57 -2.62 9.68 -13.88
N TYR A 58 -3.38 8.67 -13.52
CA TYR A 58 -3.97 7.76 -14.49
C TYR A 58 -5.30 8.28 -14.97
N ASN A 59 -5.47 8.37 -16.30
CA ASN A 59 -6.71 8.82 -16.97
C ASN A 59 -7.17 10.22 -16.52
N GLY A 60 -6.24 11.11 -16.13
CA GLY A 60 -6.55 12.45 -15.67
C GLY A 60 -7.30 12.51 -14.34
N GLN A 61 -7.11 11.53 -13.46
CA GLN A 61 -7.75 11.42 -12.15
C GLN A 61 -6.72 11.26 -11.03
N LEU A 62 -7.07 11.73 -9.84
CA LEU A 62 -6.33 11.53 -8.59
C LEU A 62 -7.33 11.23 -7.45
N PRO A 63 -7.33 10.03 -6.88
CA PRO A 63 -6.65 8.80 -7.35
C PRO A 63 -7.04 8.42 -8.78
N GLY A 64 -6.24 7.59 -9.43
CA GLY A 64 -6.58 6.96 -10.70
C GLY A 64 -7.88 6.15 -10.62
N PRO A 65 -8.44 5.70 -11.76
CA PRO A 65 -9.74 5.03 -11.81
C PRO A 65 -9.79 3.78 -10.94
N GLU A 66 -10.94 3.54 -10.32
CA GLU A 66 -11.20 2.29 -9.62
C GLU A 66 -11.21 1.12 -10.61
N ILE A 67 -10.36 0.13 -10.37
CA ILE A 67 -10.40 -1.17 -11.05
C ILE A 67 -11.18 -2.13 -10.14
N ARG A 68 -12.29 -2.68 -10.67
CA ARG A 68 -13.13 -3.61 -9.91
C ARG A 68 -13.44 -4.85 -10.72
N LEU A 69 -13.18 -6.01 -10.12
CA LEU A 69 -13.45 -7.32 -10.72
C LEU A 69 -13.79 -8.35 -9.62
N ARG A 70 -14.09 -9.57 -10.02
CA ARG A 70 -14.40 -10.66 -9.07
C ARG A 70 -13.22 -11.63 -8.93
N GLU A 71 -13.15 -12.24 -7.77
CA GLU A 71 -12.23 -13.33 -7.47
C GLU A 71 -12.21 -14.39 -8.57
N GLY A 72 -11.02 -14.70 -9.06
CA GLY A 72 -10.78 -15.68 -10.12
C GLY A 72 -10.99 -15.18 -11.54
N GLU A 73 -11.43 -13.93 -11.75
CA GLU A 73 -11.44 -13.31 -13.08
C GLU A 73 -10.02 -12.99 -13.55
N THR A 74 -9.86 -12.85 -14.87
CA THR A 74 -8.63 -12.35 -15.48
C THR A 74 -8.74 -10.84 -15.62
N LEU A 75 -7.78 -10.13 -15.05
CA LEU A 75 -7.58 -8.70 -15.25
C LEU A 75 -6.68 -8.49 -16.46
N ARG A 76 -7.13 -7.64 -17.38
CA ARG A 76 -6.29 -7.09 -18.45
C ARG A 76 -6.23 -5.57 -18.31
N VAL A 77 -5.02 -5.01 -18.30
CA VAL A 77 -4.80 -3.56 -18.27
C VAL A 77 -3.82 -3.17 -19.35
N ASP A 78 -4.28 -2.36 -20.29
CA ASP A 78 -3.46 -1.77 -21.34
C ASP A 78 -2.93 -0.41 -20.83
N LEU A 79 -1.66 -0.38 -20.39
CA LEU A 79 -0.96 0.85 -19.98
C LEU A 79 -0.44 1.59 -21.20
N GLN A 80 -0.69 2.90 -21.25
CA GLN A 80 -0.06 3.84 -22.18
C GLN A 80 0.75 4.88 -21.40
N ASN A 81 2.04 4.96 -21.65
CA ASN A 81 2.90 5.97 -21.04
C ASN A 81 2.89 7.27 -21.85
N ARG A 82 2.28 8.32 -21.31
CA ARG A 82 2.28 9.69 -21.88
C ARG A 82 3.14 10.65 -21.06
N LEU A 83 3.94 10.13 -20.13
CA LEU A 83 4.92 10.91 -19.37
C LEU A 83 6.15 11.17 -20.23
N THR A 84 7.04 12.04 -19.74
CA THR A 84 8.40 12.24 -20.27
C THR A 84 9.40 11.23 -19.75
N ASP A 85 9.02 10.46 -18.73
CA ASP A 85 9.87 9.49 -18.03
C ASP A 85 9.32 8.07 -18.21
N PRO A 86 10.18 7.03 -18.16
CA PRO A 86 9.74 5.65 -18.15
C PRO A 86 8.85 5.35 -16.94
N THR A 87 7.89 4.42 -17.08
CA THR A 87 6.99 4.02 -15.99
C THR A 87 6.70 2.53 -15.99
N THR A 88 6.10 2.02 -14.92
CA THR A 88 5.50 0.68 -14.81
C THR A 88 4.27 0.76 -13.91
N VAL A 89 3.47 -0.31 -13.85
CA VAL A 89 2.40 -0.45 -12.86
C VAL A 89 2.64 -1.72 -12.05
N HIS A 90 2.72 -1.56 -10.75
CA HIS A 90 2.71 -2.67 -9.78
C HIS A 90 1.31 -2.86 -9.20
N TRP A 91 0.96 -4.11 -8.93
CA TRP A 91 -0.34 -4.56 -8.43
C TRP A 91 -0.20 -4.98 -6.96
N HIS A 92 -0.19 -4.00 -6.08
CA HIS A 92 0.14 -4.16 -4.66
C HIS A 92 -0.84 -5.12 -3.96
N GLY A 93 -0.27 -6.19 -3.40
CA GLY A 93 -0.98 -7.18 -2.60
C GLY A 93 -1.62 -8.33 -3.39
N ILE A 94 -1.49 -8.40 -4.70
CA ILE A 94 -2.02 -9.48 -5.53
C ILE A 94 -0.97 -10.59 -5.70
N SER A 95 -1.35 -11.86 -5.48
CA SER A 95 -0.55 -13.03 -5.82
C SER A 95 -0.66 -13.34 -7.31
N LEU A 96 0.07 -12.60 -8.13
CA LEU A 96 0.04 -12.71 -9.60
C LEU A 96 1.28 -13.44 -10.14
N VAL A 97 1.27 -13.75 -11.44
CA VAL A 97 2.45 -14.32 -12.11
C VAL A 97 3.59 -13.28 -12.14
N ASN A 98 4.81 -13.71 -11.84
CA ASN A 98 5.98 -12.84 -11.67
C ASN A 98 6.21 -11.87 -12.85
N ALA A 99 6.00 -12.31 -14.09
CA ALA A 99 6.18 -11.49 -15.29
C ALA A 99 5.24 -10.26 -15.37
N MET A 100 4.19 -10.19 -14.54
CA MET A 100 3.20 -9.11 -14.52
C MET A 100 3.30 -8.22 -13.28
N ASP A 101 4.30 -8.42 -12.43
CA ASP A 101 4.48 -7.70 -11.16
C ASP A 101 4.78 -6.20 -11.33
N GLY A 102 5.31 -5.79 -12.47
CA GLY A 102 5.54 -4.38 -12.80
C GLY A 102 6.79 -3.76 -12.17
N VAL A 103 7.73 -4.55 -11.63
CA VAL A 103 8.98 -4.02 -11.08
C VAL A 103 10.00 -3.84 -12.19
N PRO A 104 10.48 -2.59 -12.44
CA PRO A 104 11.42 -2.31 -13.52
C PRO A 104 12.74 -3.06 -13.30
N PHE A 105 13.30 -3.60 -14.40
CA PHE A 105 14.56 -4.35 -14.44
C PHE A 105 14.59 -5.67 -13.64
N VAL A 106 13.51 -6.01 -12.92
CA VAL A 106 13.36 -7.27 -12.21
C VAL A 106 12.40 -8.19 -12.95
N THR A 107 11.17 -7.74 -13.18
CA THR A 107 10.12 -8.54 -13.82
C THR A 107 9.82 -8.07 -15.26
N GLN A 108 10.15 -6.83 -15.58
CA GLN A 108 9.99 -6.26 -16.93
C GLN A 108 10.96 -5.10 -17.17
N PRO A 109 11.24 -4.72 -18.43
CA PRO A 109 11.78 -3.40 -18.76
C PRO A 109 10.76 -2.31 -18.40
N PRO A 110 11.19 -1.09 -18.01
CA PRO A 110 10.27 0.04 -17.88
C PRO A 110 9.62 0.35 -19.23
N VAL A 111 8.39 0.89 -19.18
CA VAL A 111 7.64 1.32 -20.35
C VAL A 111 8.09 2.72 -20.72
N GLU A 112 8.77 2.87 -21.84
CA GLU A 112 9.34 4.13 -22.30
C GLU A 112 8.27 5.17 -22.67
N PRO A 113 8.59 6.47 -22.68
CA PRO A 113 7.68 7.53 -23.14
C PRO A 113 7.08 7.23 -24.52
N GLY A 114 5.76 7.33 -24.64
CA GLY A 114 5.00 7.04 -25.87
C GLY A 114 4.75 5.55 -26.13
N ALA A 115 5.34 4.64 -25.35
CA ALA A 115 5.12 3.21 -25.45
C ALA A 115 3.95 2.74 -24.57
N GLY A 116 3.50 1.51 -24.81
CA GLY A 116 2.49 0.83 -23.99
C GLY A 116 2.94 -0.54 -23.53
N PHE A 117 2.25 -1.08 -22.51
CA PHE A 117 2.44 -2.43 -22.00
C PHE A 117 1.08 -3.03 -21.61
N ALA A 118 0.87 -4.31 -21.92
CA ALA A 118 -0.35 -5.01 -21.56
C ALA A 118 -0.07 -5.95 -20.38
N TYR A 119 -0.66 -5.65 -19.22
CA TYR A 119 -0.71 -6.56 -18.09
C TYR A 119 -1.91 -7.49 -18.25
N GLU A 120 -1.71 -8.79 -18.07
CA GLU A 120 -2.79 -9.77 -18.11
C GLU A 120 -2.50 -10.90 -17.13
N PHE A 121 -3.33 -11.03 -16.09
CA PHE A 121 -3.17 -12.05 -15.07
C PHE A 121 -4.50 -12.37 -14.40
N ARG A 122 -4.59 -13.56 -13.84
CA ARG A 122 -5.71 -13.97 -13.00
C ARG A 122 -5.56 -13.36 -11.61
N VAL A 123 -6.66 -12.88 -11.02
CA VAL A 123 -6.70 -12.36 -9.66
C VAL A 123 -7.31 -13.43 -8.75
N PRO A 124 -6.50 -14.13 -7.93
CA PRO A 124 -6.97 -15.30 -7.21
C PRO A 124 -7.71 -14.99 -5.90
N GLU A 125 -7.39 -13.88 -5.22
CA GLU A 125 -7.93 -13.54 -3.91
C GLU A 125 -8.87 -12.35 -3.95
N PRO A 126 -9.99 -12.36 -3.17
CA PRO A 126 -10.82 -11.19 -2.95
C PRO A 126 -10.18 -10.25 -1.93
N GLY A 127 -10.43 -8.94 -2.05
CA GLY A 127 -9.93 -7.98 -1.08
C GLY A 127 -9.84 -6.55 -1.58
N SER A 128 -9.22 -5.73 -0.76
CA SER A 128 -8.90 -4.34 -1.01
C SER A 128 -7.41 -4.21 -1.32
N PHE A 129 -7.10 -3.90 -2.57
CA PHE A 129 -5.76 -3.81 -3.13
C PHE A 129 -5.54 -2.44 -3.76
N MET A 130 -4.32 -2.18 -4.22
CA MET A 130 -3.94 -0.94 -4.88
C MET A 130 -3.12 -1.24 -6.13
N TYR A 131 -3.09 -0.31 -7.06
CA TYR A 131 -2.09 -0.30 -8.12
C TYR A 131 -1.35 1.04 -8.11
N HIS A 132 -0.06 1.03 -8.39
CA HIS A 132 0.75 2.24 -8.41
C HIS A 132 2.00 2.09 -9.28
N ALA A 133 2.58 3.22 -9.67
CA ALA A 133 3.86 3.21 -10.38
C ALA A 133 5.00 2.69 -9.49
N HIS A 134 5.96 2.00 -10.10
CA HIS A 134 7.12 1.44 -9.40
C HIS A 134 8.45 1.93 -9.97
N VAL A 135 8.48 3.16 -10.49
CA VAL A 135 9.68 3.82 -11.04
C VAL A 135 9.91 5.14 -10.33
N GLY A 136 11.08 5.30 -9.72
CA GLY A 136 11.46 6.52 -9.01
C GLY A 136 10.37 6.98 -8.04
N HIS A 137 10.08 8.26 -7.93
CA HIS A 137 9.07 8.81 -7.02
C HIS A 137 7.70 9.04 -7.69
N GLN A 138 7.33 8.22 -8.67
CA GLN A 138 6.10 8.41 -9.45
C GLN A 138 4.82 8.16 -8.64
N LEU A 139 4.88 7.27 -7.64
CA LEU A 139 3.78 7.08 -6.68
C LEU A 139 3.48 8.41 -5.97
N ASP A 140 4.51 9.09 -5.42
CA ASP A 140 4.40 10.39 -4.74
C ASP A 140 3.88 11.51 -5.67
N GLN A 141 3.94 11.29 -6.99
CA GLN A 141 3.39 12.22 -7.99
C GLN A 141 1.94 11.91 -8.38
N GLY A 142 1.28 10.95 -7.74
CA GLY A 142 -0.14 10.65 -7.96
C GLY A 142 -0.43 9.48 -8.89
N LEU A 143 0.58 8.70 -9.31
CA LEU A 143 0.36 7.52 -10.14
C LEU A 143 -0.03 6.31 -9.28
N TYR A 144 -1.26 6.31 -8.77
CA TYR A 144 -1.85 5.24 -7.99
C TYR A 144 -3.38 5.20 -8.13
N GLY A 145 -3.98 4.08 -7.77
CA GLY A 145 -5.44 3.93 -7.71
C GLY A 145 -5.88 2.67 -6.97
N PRO A 146 -7.17 2.56 -6.65
CA PRO A 146 -7.72 1.42 -5.93
C PRO A 146 -8.03 0.25 -6.87
N LEU A 147 -7.73 -0.96 -6.40
CA LEU A 147 -8.08 -2.22 -7.04
C LEU A 147 -8.92 -3.05 -6.06
N ILE A 148 -10.18 -3.28 -6.41
CA ILE A 148 -11.11 -4.01 -5.57
C ILE A 148 -11.43 -5.34 -6.25
N VAL A 149 -11.23 -6.42 -5.50
CA VAL A 149 -11.60 -7.76 -5.91
C VAL A 149 -12.76 -8.24 -5.03
N GLU A 150 -13.92 -8.36 -5.66
CA GLU A 150 -15.12 -8.83 -4.96
C GLU A 150 -15.03 -10.35 -4.77
N PRO A 151 -15.41 -10.89 -3.59
CA PRO A 151 -15.50 -12.32 -3.39
C PRO A 151 -16.59 -12.91 -4.28
N ARG A 152 -16.50 -14.19 -4.61
CA ARG A 152 -17.58 -14.90 -5.33
C ARG A 152 -18.89 -14.85 -4.56
N ARG A 153 -18.79 -14.86 -3.24
CA ARG A 153 -19.91 -14.72 -2.32
C ARG A 153 -19.51 -13.76 -1.21
N GLU A 154 -20.22 -12.64 -1.13
CA GLU A 154 -20.03 -11.70 -0.02
C GLU A 154 -20.65 -12.28 1.27
N GLU A 155 -19.83 -12.37 2.31
CA GLU A 155 -20.25 -12.87 3.63
C GLU A 155 -20.54 -11.74 4.61
N LEU A 156 -20.05 -10.52 4.32
CA LEU A 156 -20.34 -9.34 5.13
C LEU A 156 -21.66 -8.71 4.72
N SER A 157 -22.46 -8.34 5.70
CA SER A 157 -23.68 -7.56 5.48
C SER A 157 -23.38 -6.09 5.71
N TYR A 158 -23.52 -5.29 4.66
CA TYR A 158 -23.42 -3.82 4.69
C TYR A 158 -24.35 -3.20 3.64
N ASP A 159 -24.75 -1.96 3.85
CA ASP A 159 -25.68 -1.25 2.98
C ASP A 159 -24.97 -0.36 1.97
N ARG A 160 -23.75 0.12 2.32
CA ARG A 160 -22.91 1.01 1.52
C ARG A 160 -21.45 0.67 1.66
N GLU A 161 -20.70 1.11 0.66
CA GLU A 161 -19.26 0.99 0.63
C GLU A 161 -18.62 2.29 0.16
N TYR A 162 -17.48 2.64 0.77
CA TYR A 162 -16.62 3.73 0.34
C TYR A 162 -15.16 3.31 0.37
N ILE A 163 -14.40 3.73 -0.64
CA ILE A 163 -12.95 3.60 -0.69
C ILE A 163 -12.35 4.91 -0.20
N LEU A 164 -11.38 4.83 0.70
CA LEU A 164 -10.65 5.95 1.23
C LEU A 164 -9.15 5.72 1.01
N MET A 165 -8.59 6.40 0.02
CA MET A 165 -7.15 6.43 -0.22
C MET A 165 -6.56 7.62 0.53
N LEU A 166 -5.66 7.33 1.47
CA LEU A 166 -4.95 8.30 2.29
C LEU A 166 -3.60 8.58 1.66
N ASP A 167 -3.29 9.86 1.46
CA ASP A 167 -2.09 10.27 0.74
C ASP A 167 -1.43 11.49 1.39
N ASP A 168 -0.12 11.59 1.29
CA ASP A 168 0.67 12.77 1.58
C ASP A 168 1.05 13.45 0.26
N TRP A 169 0.77 14.75 0.14
CA TRP A 169 0.88 15.43 -1.15
C TRP A 169 1.67 16.74 -1.06
N ARG A 170 2.49 16.99 -2.08
CA ARG A 170 3.22 18.24 -2.28
C ARG A 170 3.13 18.71 -3.74
N ASP A 171 3.22 20.04 -3.93
CA ASP A 171 3.18 20.65 -5.26
C ASP A 171 4.47 20.38 -6.04
N GLY A 172 4.32 20.01 -7.30
CA GLY A 172 5.40 19.89 -8.25
C GLY A 172 5.89 18.48 -8.50
N VAL A 173 6.37 18.28 -9.74
CA VAL A 173 7.00 17.04 -10.22
C VAL A 173 8.50 17.17 -9.99
N ASP A 174 8.97 17.19 -8.76
CA ASP A 174 10.39 17.11 -8.43
C ASP A 174 10.73 15.70 -7.97
N THR A 175 11.20 14.88 -8.90
CA THR A 175 11.63 13.50 -8.64
C THR A 175 13.02 13.40 -8.02
N ARG A 176 13.69 14.54 -7.75
CA ARG A 176 15.02 14.53 -7.13
C ARG A 176 14.91 14.18 -5.65
N PRO A 177 15.82 13.33 -5.13
CA PRO A 177 15.91 13.11 -3.69
C PRO A 177 16.17 14.44 -2.99
N ASP A 178 15.41 14.78 -1.98
CA ASP A 178 15.68 15.92 -1.14
C ASP A 178 16.96 15.62 -0.34
N VAL A 179 18.09 16.17 -0.75
CA VAL A 179 19.40 15.98 -0.11
C VAL A 179 19.50 16.65 1.27
N SER A 180 18.40 17.25 1.76
CA SER A 180 18.36 17.96 3.03
C SER A 180 17.80 17.13 4.20
N ALA A 181 17.56 15.82 4.03
CA ALA A 181 16.96 14.98 5.08
C ALA A 181 17.79 14.89 6.37
N ASP A 182 19.09 15.18 6.33
CA ASP A 182 19.94 15.20 7.52
C ASP A 182 19.91 16.53 8.30
N GLU A 183 19.39 17.63 7.72
CA GLU A 183 19.41 18.94 8.39
C GLU A 183 18.12 19.27 9.15
N HIS A 184 17.03 18.52 8.98
CA HIS A 184 15.76 18.81 9.65
C HIS A 184 15.42 17.88 10.82
N ALA A 185 16.28 16.96 11.17
CA ALA A 185 16.16 16.15 12.40
C ALA A 185 16.46 16.94 13.69
N GLY A 186 16.79 18.21 13.60
CA GLY A 186 17.05 19.04 14.74
C GLY A 186 16.98 20.52 14.40
N HIS A 187 15.85 21.15 14.58
CA HIS A 187 15.69 22.54 15.03
C HIS A 187 14.25 23.04 14.73
N GLY A 188 13.29 22.47 15.43
CA GLY A 188 12.02 23.14 15.71
C GLY A 188 12.08 23.58 17.16
N SER A 189 12.53 24.83 17.40
CA SER A 189 12.41 25.47 18.71
C SER A 189 10.95 25.81 18.98
N GLY A 190 10.25 24.88 19.55
CA GLY A 190 8.91 24.92 20.05
C GLY A 190 8.60 23.54 20.55
N GLU A 191 8.97 23.25 21.81
CA GLU A 191 8.58 22.04 22.52
C GLU A 191 7.04 22.09 22.76
N GLU A 192 6.24 21.82 21.73
CA GLU A 192 4.95 21.19 21.95
C GLU A 192 5.25 19.76 22.36
N GLU A 193 4.88 19.41 23.58
CA GLU A 193 4.99 18.06 24.15
C GLU A 193 4.23 17.08 23.27
N VAL A 194 4.95 16.48 22.30
CA VAL A 194 4.42 15.47 21.39
C VAL A 194 3.99 14.29 22.25
N ASP A 195 2.71 13.95 22.23
CA ASP A 195 2.16 12.78 22.93
C ASP A 195 3.09 11.58 22.67
N PRO A 196 3.59 10.89 23.71
CA PRO A 196 4.43 9.71 23.55
C PRO A 196 3.84 8.66 22.58
N ARG A 197 2.52 8.63 22.42
CA ARG A 197 1.79 7.80 21.47
C ARG A 197 1.96 8.26 20.01
N GLU A 198 2.37 9.51 19.79
CA GLU A 198 2.65 10.12 18.48
C GLU A 198 4.14 10.04 18.09
N ARG A 199 5.00 9.51 18.96
CA ARG A 199 6.45 9.30 18.66
C ARG A 199 6.71 8.20 17.63
N VAL A 200 5.68 7.70 16.99
CA VAL A 200 5.79 6.78 15.85
C VAL A 200 6.00 7.60 14.60
N SER A 201 7.21 7.55 14.03
CA SER A 201 7.52 8.17 12.74
C SER A 201 7.78 7.11 11.69
N PHE A 202 7.23 7.30 10.50
CA PHE A 202 7.49 6.45 9.34
C PHE A 202 8.43 7.13 8.34
N GLY A 203 8.57 8.46 8.42
CA GLY A 203 9.44 9.26 7.57
C GLY A 203 9.44 10.72 8.01
N GLY A 204 10.44 11.48 7.58
CA GLY A 204 10.68 12.87 8.02
C GLY A 204 10.39 13.95 6.98
N ARG A 205 9.91 13.60 5.78
CA ARG A 205 9.67 14.59 4.73
C ARG A 205 8.46 15.47 5.04
N TYR A 206 8.58 16.75 4.69
CA TYR A 206 7.49 17.70 4.84
C TYR A 206 6.51 17.60 3.66
N TYR A 207 5.25 17.45 4.01
CA TYR A 207 4.13 17.52 3.06
C TYR A 207 3.15 18.61 3.51
N PRO A 208 2.87 19.59 2.66
CA PRO A 208 1.96 20.70 3.01
C PRO A 208 0.50 20.25 3.12
N LEU A 209 0.13 19.14 2.48
CA LEU A 209 -1.24 18.64 2.47
C LEU A 209 -1.26 17.12 2.73
N MET A 210 -2.32 16.69 3.43
CA MET A 210 -2.72 15.29 3.52
C MET A 210 -4.08 15.17 2.82
N LEU A 211 -4.17 14.25 1.87
CA LEU A 211 -5.36 14.09 1.03
C LEU A 211 -6.16 12.84 1.43
N VAL A 212 -7.46 12.91 1.22
CA VAL A 212 -8.34 11.73 1.23
C VAL A 212 -9.07 11.70 -0.12
N ASN A 213 -8.79 10.67 -0.92
CA ASN A 213 -9.28 10.55 -2.29
C ASN A 213 -8.90 11.75 -3.17
N GLY A 214 -7.65 12.21 -3.08
CA GLY A 214 -7.15 13.35 -3.86
C GLY A 214 -7.70 14.71 -3.42
N LYS A 215 -8.45 14.77 -2.33
CA LYS A 215 -9.07 16.00 -1.83
C LYS A 215 -8.42 16.50 -0.54
N PRO A 216 -8.15 17.84 -0.44
CA PRO A 216 -7.56 18.45 0.74
C PRO A 216 -8.61 18.64 1.86
N PRO A 217 -8.17 18.92 3.10
CA PRO A 217 -9.08 19.09 4.24
C PRO A 217 -10.14 20.19 4.08
N ASP A 218 -9.87 21.23 3.27
CA ASP A 218 -10.79 22.35 3.04
C ASP A 218 -11.89 22.05 1.99
N ASP A 219 -11.67 21.05 1.12
CA ASP A 219 -12.68 20.49 0.19
C ASP A 219 -12.80 18.97 0.36
N PRO A 220 -13.33 18.48 1.48
CA PRO A 220 -13.29 17.07 1.82
C PRO A 220 -14.24 16.22 0.99
N THR A 221 -13.86 14.96 0.78
CA THR A 221 -14.79 13.91 0.33
C THR A 221 -15.95 13.77 1.32
N VAL A 222 -17.18 13.71 0.82
CA VAL A 222 -18.39 13.51 1.64
C VAL A 222 -18.90 12.10 1.46
N LEU A 223 -19.08 11.37 2.57
CA LEU A 223 -19.61 10.03 2.64
C LEU A 223 -21.05 10.12 3.15
N GLU A 224 -22.03 9.94 2.29
CA GLU A 224 -23.44 10.06 2.63
C GLU A 224 -24.01 8.73 3.15
N ILE A 225 -24.63 8.78 4.33
CA ILE A 225 -25.23 7.60 4.97
C ILE A 225 -26.63 7.92 5.53
N ARG A 226 -27.36 6.87 5.91
CA ARG A 226 -28.65 6.99 6.63
C ARG A 226 -28.54 6.31 7.98
N ARG A 227 -29.31 6.79 8.94
CA ARG A 227 -29.42 6.14 10.24
C ARG A 227 -29.81 4.66 10.07
N GLY A 228 -29.10 3.78 10.78
CA GLY A 228 -29.33 2.34 10.78
C GLY A 228 -28.61 1.59 9.65
N GLU A 229 -28.01 2.29 8.69
CA GLU A 229 -27.14 1.64 7.70
C GLU A 229 -25.84 1.15 8.36
N ARG A 230 -25.29 0.10 7.81
CA ARG A 230 -23.93 -0.38 8.05
C ARG A 230 -23.08 -0.04 6.84
N VAL A 231 -21.99 0.65 7.07
CA VAL A 231 -21.11 1.17 6.01
C VAL A 231 -19.76 0.48 6.06
N ARG A 232 -19.31 -0.08 4.93
CA ARG A 232 -17.95 -0.58 4.76
C ARG A 232 -17.04 0.56 4.29
N LEU A 233 -16.00 0.85 5.04
CA LEU A 233 -14.92 1.74 4.61
C LEU A 233 -13.70 0.90 4.28
N ARG A 234 -13.20 1.02 3.05
CA ARG A 234 -11.94 0.42 2.60
C ARG A 234 -10.86 1.48 2.71
N VAL A 235 -10.11 1.44 3.79
CA VAL A 235 -9.09 2.45 4.14
C VAL A 235 -7.73 1.96 3.68
N MET A 236 -7.08 2.70 2.80
CA MET A 236 -5.82 2.35 2.16
C MET A 236 -4.82 3.50 2.32
N ASN A 237 -3.63 3.21 2.83
CA ASN A 237 -2.56 4.21 2.89
C ASN A 237 -1.64 4.07 1.68
N ILE A 238 -1.67 5.06 0.79
CA ILE A 238 -0.81 5.15 -0.40
C ILE A 238 0.22 6.27 -0.29
N GLY A 239 0.32 6.94 0.87
CA GLY A 239 1.32 7.97 1.09
C GLY A 239 2.75 7.49 0.82
N ALA A 240 3.60 8.37 0.33
CA ALA A 240 4.98 8.04 -0.02
C ALA A 240 5.91 7.97 1.20
N ASP A 241 5.63 8.77 2.24
CA ASP A 241 6.50 8.92 3.43
C ASP A 241 5.72 9.00 4.76
N THR A 242 4.36 8.94 4.72
CA THR A 242 3.52 9.18 5.89
C THR A 242 2.71 7.97 6.30
N GLY A 243 2.97 7.45 7.50
CA GLY A 243 2.01 6.59 8.18
C GLY A 243 0.90 7.43 8.81
N PHE A 244 -0.31 6.91 8.82
CA PHE A 244 -1.50 7.61 9.30
C PHE A 244 -2.15 6.94 10.51
N ARG A 245 -2.72 7.76 11.38
CA ARG A 245 -3.71 7.36 12.36
C ARG A 245 -5.09 7.79 11.84
N PHE A 246 -6.06 6.87 11.82
CA PHE A 246 -7.38 7.07 11.22
C PHE A 246 -8.49 6.80 12.23
N ALA A 247 -9.53 7.65 12.25
CA ALA A 247 -10.72 7.45 13.06
C ALA A 247 -11.95 8.14 12.43
N VAL A 248 -13.13 7.70 12.85
CA VAL A 248 -14.42 8.29 12.46
C VAL A 248 -15.08 8.87 13.71
N GLY A 249 -15.24 10.20 13.76
CA GLY A 249 -15.83 10.89 14.91
C GLY A 249 -17.22 10.35 15.25
N GLY A 250 -17.47 10.15 16.54
CA GLY A 250 -18.73 9.63 17.05
C GLY A 250 -19.04 8.17 16.73
N HIS A 251 -18.09 7.42 16.16
CA HIS A 251 -18.31 6.03 15.73
C HIS A 251 -17.12 5.14 16.06
N ARG A 252 -17.40 3.86 16.27
CA ARG A 252 -16.38 2.82 16.39
C ARG A 252 -16.18 2.09 15.06
N LEU A 253 -15.00 1.50 14.90
CA LEU A 253 -14.59 0.78 13.72
C LEU A 253 -14.57 -0.72 14.02
N THR A 254 -15.35 -1.52 13.29
CA THR A 254 -15.26 -2.97 13.35
C THR A 254 -14.41 -3.44 12.19
N VAL A 255 -13.14 -3.78 12.46
CA VAL A 255 -12.17 -4.25 11.47
C VAL A 255 -12.56 -5.66 11.03
N THR A 256 -12.61 -5.88 9.72
CA THR A 256 -13.00 -7.16 9.09
C THR A 256 -11.93 -7.72 8.18
N HIS A 257 -11.04 -6.87 7.64
CA HIS A 257 -9.93 -7.29 6.78
C HIS A 257 -8.67 -6.46 7.10
N ALA A 258 -7.53 -7.10 6.92
CA ALA A 258 -6.21 -6.49 6.92
C ALA A 258 -5.49 -6.90 5.63
N ASP A 259 -4.98 -5.92 4.85
CA ASP A 259 -4.34 -6.11 3.54
C ASP A 259 -5.13 -7.03 2.58
N GLY A 260 -6.46 -6.83 2.54
CA GLY A 260 -7.37 -7.62 1.73
C GLY A 260 -7.81 -8.94 2.38
N MET A 261 -7.07 -9.48 3.35
CA MET A 261 -7.34 -10.77 3.98
C MET A 261 -8.30 -10.65 5.16
N ALA A 262 -9.29 -11.55 5.22
CA ALA A 262 -10.31 -11.54 6.26
C ALA A 262 -9.76 -11.89 7.64
N VAL A 263 -10.22 -11.16 8.65
CA VAL A 263 -9.89 -11.38 10.06
C VAL A 263 -11.16 -11.56 10.89
N GLN A 264 -11.03 -12.15 12.07
CA GLN A 264 -12.12 -12.15 13.05
C GLN A 264 -12.48 -10.69 13.37
N PRO A 265 -13.77 -10.30 13.30
CA PRO A 265 -14.18 -8.92 13.53
C PRO A 265 -13.72 -8.42 14.91
N VAL A 266 -12.99 -7.31 14.93
CA VAL A 266 -12.56 -6.66 16.16
C VAL A 266 -12.94 -5.18 16.14
N THR A 267 -13.47 -4.67 17.26
CA THR A 267 -13.94 -3.30 17.36
C THR A 267 -12.92 -2.44 18.10
N VAL A 268 -12.49 -1.36 17.45
CA VAL A 268 -11.52 -0.38 17.93
C VAL A 268 -12.06 1.04 17.74
N ASP A 269 -11.35 2.04 18.23
CA ASP A 269 -11.68 3.46 18.04
C ASP A 269 -10.85 4.07 16.90
N ALA A 270 -9.62 3.59 16.72
CA ALA A 270 -8.69 4.10 15.71
C ALA A 270 -7.87 2.99 15.05
N LEU A 271 -7.41 3.26 13.82
CA LEU A 271 -6.43 2.47 13.10
C LEU A 271 -5.08 3.19 13.06
N ARG A 272 -4.01 2.41 12.93
CA ARG A 272 -2.71 2.87 12.42
C ARG A 272 -2.45 2.15 11.11
N LEU A 273 -2.05 2.90 10.08
CA LEU A 273 -1.69 2.36 8.79
C LEU A 273 -0.30 2.88 8.39
N GLY A 274 0.67 2.00 8.25
CA GLY A 274 1.90 2.27 7.50
C GLY A 274 1.58 2.39 6.00
N MET A 275 2.50 2.92 5.22
CA MET A 275 2.36 2.96 3.76
C MET A 275 2.23 1.53 3.21
N GLY A 276 1.31 1.32 2.28
CA GLY A 276 0.97 0.00 1.74
C GLY A 276 -0.07 -0.78 2.54
N GLU A 277 -0.31 -0.46 3.81
CA GLU A 277 -1.32 -1.17 4.62
C GLU A 277 -2.75 -0.76 4.27
N ARG A 278 -3.66 -1.71 4.33
CA ARG A 278 -5.10 -1.52 4.09
C ARG A 278 -5.91 -2.20 5.18
N HIS A 279 -7.01 -1.55 5.58
CA HIS A 279 -8.00 -2.15 6.47
C HIS A 279 -9.41 -1.89 5.96
N ASP A 280 -10.24 -2.93 5.94
CA ASP A 280 -11.67 -2.76 5.75
C ASP A 280 -12.36 -2.76 7.10
N VAL A 281 -13.18 -1.74 7.32
CA VAL A 281 -13.92 -1.57 8.57
C VAL A 281 -15.42 -1.38 8.31
N LEU A 282 -16.24 -1.90 9.21
CA LEU A 282 -17.66 -1.60 9.26
C LEU A 282 -17.92 -0.50 10.28
N VAL A 283 -18.75 0.47 9.91
CA VAL A 283 -19.24 1.55 10.74
C VAL A 283 -20.77 1.44 10.80
N ASP A 284 -21.32 1.24 12.00
CA ASP A 284 -22.77 1.25 12.21
C ASP A 284 -23.25 2.70 12.36
N ALA A 285 -24.20 3.12 11.52
CA ALA A 285 -24.75 4.47 11.47
C ALA A 285 -25.77 4.72 12.61
N VAL A 286 -25.28 4.85 13.82
CA VAL A 286 -26.12 5.00 15.03
C VAL A 286 -26.15 6.39 15.62
N ASN A 287 -25.29 7.32 15.14
CA ASN A 287 -25.11 8.66 15.70
C ASN A 287 -25.35 9.74 14.64
N PRO A 288 -26.61 10.14 14.35
CA PRO A 288 -26.91 11.10 13.29
C PRO A 288 -26.24 12.44 13.45
N GLY A 289 -25.77 13.00 12.33
CA GLY A 289 -25.04 14.27 12.31
C GLY A 289 -24.13 14.42 11.10
N ALA A 290 -23.12 15.25 11.22
CA ALA A 290 -21.98 15.31 10.30
C ALA A 290 -20.70 15.16 11.13
N TRP A 291 -19.88 14.16 10.77
CA TRP A 291 -18.75 13.74 11.57
C TRP A 291 -17.44 13.79 10.77
N PRO A 292 -16.33 14.21 11.38
CA PRO A 292 -15.03 14.12 10.73
C PRO A 292 -14.61 12.65 10.58
N VAL A 293 -14.22 12.26 9.38
CA VAL A 293 -13.43 11.06 9.11
C VAL A 293 -11.99 11.54 9.02
N ALA A 294 -11.25 11.44 10.12
CA ALA A 294 -9.96 12.10 10.26
C ALA A 294 -8.81 11.13 10.02
N THR A 295 -7.79 11.61 9.32
CA THR A 295 -6.49 10.97 9.21
C THR A 295 -5.41 11.94 9.68
N VAL A 296 -4.51 11.49 10.55
CA VAL A 296 -3.46 12.31 11.15
C VAL A 296 -2.11 11.67 10.90
N ALA A 297 -1.17 12.45 10.39
CA ALA A 297 0.20 12.01 10.13
C ALA A 297 0.89 11.57 11.43
N GLN A 298 1.62 10.47 11.37
CA GLN A 298 2.36 9.92 12.51
C GLN A 298 3.81 10.45 12.49
N GLY A 299 4.21 11.07 13.60
CA GLY A 299 5.57 11.58 13.80
C GLY A 299 5.89 12.89 13.08
N LYS A 300 4.93 13.47 12.39
CA LYS A 300 5.04 14.79 11.73
C LYS A 300 3.69 15.52 11.71
N ARG A 301 3.71 16.79 11.34
CA ARG A 301 2.49 17.59 11.23
C ARG A 301 1.71 17.24 9.97
N GLY A 302 0.39 17.32 10.05
CA GLY A 302 -0.52 17.19 8.93
C GLY A 302 -1.72 16.32 9.24
N SER A 303 -2.86 16.71 8.70
CA SER A 303 -4.09 15.92 8.77
C SER A 303 -4.88 16.04 7.48
N GLY A 304 -5.46 14.91 7.05
CA GLY A 304 -6.46 14.85 6.00
C GLY A 304 -7.82 14.54 6.59
N ARG A 305 -8.89 14.71 5.81
CA ARG A 305 -10.22 14.34 6.25
C ARG A 305 -11.18 14.04 5.11
N ALA A 306 -12.19 13.23 5.43
CA ALA A 306 -13.48 13.19 4.77
C ALA A 306 -14.57 13.59 5.77
N VAL A 307 -15.81 13.65 5.33
CA VAL A 307 -16.97 13.95 6.18
C VAL A 307 -18.00 12.84 6.05
N LEU A 308 -18.32 12.18 7.15
CA LEU A 308 -19.45 11.26 7.23
C LEU A 308 -20.71 12.07 7.51
N ARG A 309 -21.66 12.11 6.57
CA ARG A 309 -22.86 12.92 6.63
C ARG A 309 -24.13 12.06 6.62
N TYR A 310 -24.96 12.26 7.61
CA TYR A 310 -26.28 11.63 7.66
C TYR A 310 -27.29 12.40 6.83
N LEU A 311 -27.93 11.72 5.87
CA LEU A 311 -28.95 12.31 4.99
C LEU A 311 -30.25 12.71 5.71
N ASP A 312 -30.53 12.06 6.84
CA ASP A 312 -31.67 12.38 7.69
C ASP A 312 -31.44 13.57 8.65
N THR A 313 -30.23 14.11 8.67
CA THR A 313 -29.88 15.36 9.37
C THR A 313 -29.15 16.34 8.45
N PRO A 314 -29.77 16.78 7.33
CA PRO A 314 -29.08 17.52 6.27
C PRO A 314 -28.54 18.89 6.71
N ASN A 315 -29.11 19.47 7.78
CA ASN A 315 -28.72 20.76 8.32
C ASN A 315 -27.60 20.69 9.36
N SER A 316 -27.01 19.51 9.60
CA SER A 316 -25.87 19.36 10.48
C SER A 316 -24.68 20.13 9.92
N ALA A 317 -24.05 20.96 10.74
CA ALA A 317 -22.88 21.74 10.36
C ALA A 317 -21.74 20.80 9.96
N THR A 318 -21.09 21.09 8.84
CA THR A 318 -19.87 20.38 8.44
C THR A 318 -18.78 20.65 9.48
N PRO A 319 -18.11 19.61 10.03
CA PRO A 319 -17.00 19.81 10.94
C PRO A 319 -15.92 20.70 10.32
N PRO A 320 -15.22 21.55 11.07
CA PRO A 320 -14.12 22.36 10.54
C PRO A 320 -12.94 21.47 10.09
N ALA A 321 -12.05 21.99 9.23
CA ALA A 321 -10.88 21.27 8.76
C ALA A 321 -9.95 20.83 9.90
N SER A 322 -9.93 21.57 10.99
CA SER A 322 -9.15 21.27 12.20
C SER A 322 -9.85 20.31 13.18
N ALA A 323 -11.03 19.77 12.82
CA ALA A 323 -11.75 18.87 13.72
C ALA A 323 -10.94 17.59 13.97
N ARG A 324 -10.59 17.33 15.23
CA ARG A 324 -9.91 16.14 15.69
C ARG A 324 -10.86 15.32 16.57
N PRO A 325 -11.36 14.20 16.08
CA PRO A 325 -12.26 13.34 16.85
C PRO A 325 -11.52 12.66 18.02
N ALA A 326 -12.21 12.51 19.14
CA ALA A 326 -11.64 11.90 20.36
C ALA A 326 -11.25 10.43 20.15
N GLU A 327 -11.89 9.76 19.23
CA GLU A 327 -11.62 8.36 18.84
C GLU A 327 -10.17 8.16 18.39
N LEU A 328 -9.50 9.20 17.86
CA LEU A 328 -8.06 9.14 17.56
C LEU A 328 -7.21 8.78 18.79
N ASP A 329 -7.64 9.14 19.99
CA ASP A 329 -6.93 8.87 21.24
C ASP A 329 -7.48 7.65 22.00
N GLY A 330 -8.49 6.99 21.42
CA GLY A 330 -9.10 5.78 21.97
C GLY A 330 -8.28 4.51 21.70
N ARG A 331 -8.96 3.35 21.76
CA ARG A 331 -8.34 2.03 21.49
C ARG A 331 -7.82 1.96 20.08
N LEU A 332 -6.51 1.87 19.94
CA LEU A 332 -5.81 1.71 18.66
C LEU A 332 -5.71 0.23 18.29
N LEU A 333 -5.93 -0.10 17.02
CA LEU A 333 -5.70 -1.45 16.49
C LEU A 333 -4.22 -1.83 16.57
N GLY A 334 -3.93 -2.99 17.15
CA GLY A 334 -2.64 -3.67 17.11
C GLY A 334 -2.68 -4.94 16.25
N TYR A 335 -1.53 -5.47 15.85
CA TYR A 335 -1.49 -6.75 15.13
C TYR A 335 -1.96 -7.91 16.03
N ASP A 336 -1.77 -7.82 17.32
CA ASP A 336 -2.22 -8.76 18.34
C ASP A 336 -3.75 -8.81 18.52
N ASP A 337 -4.45 -7.80 18.05
CA ASP A 337 -5.91 -7.80 17.98
C ASP A 337 -6.45 -8.61 16.78
N LEU A 338 -5.59 -8.89 15.78
CA LEU A 338 -5.99 -9.46 14.50
C LEU A 338 -5.75 -10.97 14.44
N VAL A 339 -6.83 -11.72 14.24
CA VAL A 339 -6.79 -13.17 14.04
C VAL A 339 -7.30 -13.47 12.64
N SER A 340 -6.45 -14.05 11.79
CA SER A 340 -6.86 -14.42 10.42
C SER A 340 -7.97 -15.46 10.42
N THR A 341 -8.97 -15.26 9.57
CA THR A 341 -9.98 -16.28 9.22
C THR A 341 -9.63 -17.02 7.95
N VAL A 342 -8.68 -16.50 7.18
CA VAL A 342 -8.10 -17.18 6.03
C VAL A 342 -7.12 -18.23 6.55
N ARG A 343 -7.18 -19.44 6.01
CA ARG A 343 -6.25 -20.50 6.40
C ARG A 343 -4.84 -20.11 5.92
N PRO A 344 -3.87 -20.01 6.84
CA PRO A 344 -2.50 -19.75 6.45
C PRO A 344 -1.97 -20.89 5.58
N GLU A 345 -1.16 -20.56 4.60
CA GLU A 345 -0.52 -21.55 3.72
C GLU A 345 0.63 -22.29 4.41
N VAL A 346 1.01 -21.82 5.59
CA VAL A 346 2.04 -22.41 6.45
C VAL A 346 1.43 -23.15 7.63
N PRO A 347 2.07 -24.22 8.14
CA PRO A 347 1.59 -24.93 9.31
C PRO A 347 1.56 -24.04 10.57
N ALA A 348 0.49 -24.14 11.37
CA ALA A 348 0.39 -23.41 12.63
C ALA A 348 1.47 -23.81 13.66
N THR A 349 2.03 -25.02 13.53
CA THR A 349 3.09 -25.57 14.38
C THR A 349 4.10 -26.33 13.54
N GLY A 350 5.35 -26.33 13.98
CA GLY A 350 6.42 -27.06 13.27
C GLY A 350 7.70 -26.25 13.21
N ILE A 351 8.65 -26.78 12.44
CA ILE A 351 9.93 -26.14 12.18
C ILE A 351 9.90 -25.64 10.74
N PRO A 352 10.10 -24.33 10.49
CA PRO A 352 10.20 -23.81 9.13
C PRO A 352 11.38 -24.44 8.41
N ASP A 353 11.22 -24.65 7.10
CA ASP A 353 12.26 -25.21 6.24
C ASP A 353 13.45 -24.24 6.13
N ARG A 354 13.15 -22.94 6.19
CA ARG A 354 14.15 -21.86 6.14
C ARG A 354 13.91 -20.81 7.21
N ARG A 355 14.98 -20.34 7.82
CA ARG A 355 14.99 -19.18 8.71
C ARG A 355 15.85 -18.07 8.13
N VAL A 356 15.36 -16.86 8.13
CA VAL A 356 16.03 -15.65 7.64
C VAL A 356 15.97 -14.59 8.75
N GLY A 357 17.11 -14.03 9.11
CA GLY A 357 17.21 -12.85 9.97
C GLY A 357 17.48 -11.62 9.09
N LEU A 358 16.68 -10.57 9.27
CA LEU A 358 16.89 -9.28 8.62
C LEU A 358 17.04 -8.19 9.68
N THR A 359 18.04 -7.33 9.50
CA THR A 359 18.21 -6.11 10.31
C THR A 359 18.01 -4.89 9.42
N LEU A 360 17.06 -4.03 9.81
CA LEU A 360 16.82 -2.75 9.17
C LEU A 360 17.65 -1.67 9.88
N SER A 361 18.53 -0.97 9.12
CA SER A 361 19.44 0.05 9.66
C SER A 361 19.54 1.23 8.69
N GLY A 362 19.07 2.40 9.09
CA GLY A 362 18.94 3.54 8.17
C GLY A 362 18.01 3.17 7.01
N THR A 363 18.55 3.13 5.79
CA THR A 363 17.86 2.66 4.58
C THR A 363 18.39 1.32 4.06
N ASP A 364 19.09 0.55 4.89
CA ASP A 364 19.67 -0.74 4.52
C ASP A 364 18.84 -1.92 5.08
N ILE A 365 18.81 -3.01 4.32
CA ILE A 365 18.34 -4.33 4.77
C ILE A 365 19.54 -5.27 4.81
N VAL A 366 20.03 -5.58 5.99
CA VAL A 366 21.12 -6.54 6.20
C VAL A 366 20.53 -7.92 6.48
N ALA A 367 20.90 -8.91 5.68
CA ALA A 367 20.45 -10.30 5.89
C ALA A 367 21.57 -11.15 6.49
N ASP A 368 21.24 -11.97 7.49
CA ASP A 368 22.19 -12.81 8.17
C ASP A 368 22.87 -13.80 7.20
N GLY A 369 24.21 -13.75 7.16
CA GLY A 369 25.02 -14.68 6.36
C GLY A 369 25.01 -14.44 4.85
N LEU A 370 24.42 -13.33 4.37
CA LEU A 370 24.43 -12.94 2.97
C LEU A 370 25.14 -11.60 2.77
N ALA A 371 25.78 -11.43 1.62
CA ALA A 371 26.28 -10.11 1.23
C ALA A 371 25.12 -9.13 0.95
N ASP A 372 25.41 -7.82 0.98
CA ASP A 372 24.37 -6.78 0.85
C ASP A 372 23.59 -6.83 -0.46
N GLU A 373 24.19 -7.32 -1.54
CA GLU A 373 23.58 -7.41 -2.85
C GLU A 373 22.99 -8.78 -3.18
N ASP A 374 23.25 -9.80 -2.33
CA ASP A 374 22.76 -11.14 -2.58
C ASP A 374 21.24 -11.25 -2.38
N PRO A 375 20.50 -11.88 -3.27
CA PRO A 375 19.08 -12.14 -3.05
C PRO A 375 18.87 -13.11 -1.89
N LEU A 376 17.69 -13.06 -1.28
CA LEU A 376 17.23 -14.09 -0.34
C LEU A 376 16.85 -15.33 -1.15
N PRO A 377 17.64 -16.41 -1.06
CA PRO A 377 17.35 -17.61 -1.85
C PRO A 377 16.25 -18.42 -1.18
N VAL A 378 15.25 -18.82 -1.96
CA VAL A 378 14.17 -19.73 -1.53
C VAL A 378 14.00 -20.87 -2.55
N SER A 379 13.40 -21.97 -2.16
CA SER A 379 12.99 -23.04 -3.07
C SER A 379 11.46 -23.16 -3.08
N GLU A 380 10.90 -23.54 -4.22
CA GLU A 380 9.45 -23.73 -4.33
C GLU A 380 8.95 -24.74 -3.28
N GLY A 381 7.89 -24.37 -2.58
CA GLY A 381 7.27 -25.15 -1.52
C GLY A 381 7.89 -24.99 -0.14
N GLU A 382 9.00 -24.25 0.03
CA GLU A 382 9.57 -23.99 1.36
C GLU A 382 8.62 -23.18 2.24
N TRP A 383 8.53 -23.55 3.52
CA TRP A 383 8.02 -22.69 4.57
C TRP A 383 9.16 -21.81 5.09
N VAL A 384 9.09 -20.52 4.80
CA VAL A 384 10.10 -19.53 5.19
C VAL A 384 9.62 -18.75 6.39
N ARG A 385 10.45 -18.68 7.44
CA ARG A 385 10.28 -17.78 8.58
C ARG A 385 11.31 -16.66 8.50
N CYS A 386 10.86 -15.42 8.47
CA CYS A 386 11.71 -14.25 8.49
C CYS A 386 11.48 -13.44 9.77
N THR A 387 12.54 -13.21 10.52
CA THR A 387 12.54 -12.30 11.67
C THR A 387 13.20 -10.99 11.27
N ILE A 388 12.45 -9.90 11.35
CA ILE A 388 12.85 -8.57 10.91
C ILE A 388 13.03 -7.70 12.15
N ARG A 389 14.25 -7.28 12.41
CA ARG A 389 14.61 -6.38 13.52
C ARG A 389 14.93 -4.99 12.98
N ASN A 390 14.31 -3.98 13.54
CA ASN A 390 14.53 -2.59 13.12
C ASN A 390 15.31 -1.81 14.18
N ILE A 391 16.56 -1.45 13.87
CA ILE A 391 17.42 -0.65 14.76
C ILE A 391 17.45 0.83 14.40
N SER A 392 16.73 1.24 13.34
CA SER A 392 16.63 2.63 12.91
C SER A 392 15.66 3.46 13.77
N ALA A 393 15.60 4.76 13.54
CA ALA A 393 14.74 5.68 14.27
C ALA A 393 13.27 5.67 13.78
N ASN A 394 13.02 5.26 12.53
CA ASN A 394 11.71 5.25 11.92
C ASN A 394 11.11 3.83 11.90
N TRP A 395 9.79 3.74 11.89
CA TRP A 395 9.08 2.53 11.55
C TRP A 395 9.22 2.25 10.04
N HIS A 396 9.35 0.99 9.69
CA HIS A 396 9.44 0.59 8.28
C HIS A 396 8.31 -0.36 7.91
N PRO A 397 7.35 0.05 7.04
CA PRO A 397 6.37 -0.86 6.47
C PRO A 397 7.04 -1.74 5.42
N MET A 398 7.29 -2.99 5.75
CA MET A 398 7.95 -3.97 4.90
C MET A 398 6.93 -4.72 4.07
N HIS A 399 7.08 -4.66 2.74
CA HIS A 399 6.19 -5.27 1.77
C HIS A 399 6.89 -6.37 0.97
N LEU A 400 6.22 -7.51 0.80
CA LEU A 400 6.68 -8.63 -0.02
C LEU A 400 5.78 -8.78 -1.24
N HIS A 401 6.36 -8.61 -2.43
CA HIS A 401 5.65 -8.76 -3.69
C HIS A 401 5.23 -10.22 -3.95
N GLY A 402 4.07 -10.39 -4.57
CA GLY A 402 3.59 -11.66 -5.10
C GLY A 402 3.28 -12.74 -4.08
N HIS A 403 3.37 -12.46 -2.78
CA HIS A 403 3.12 -13.39 -1.69
C HIS A 403 2.33 -12.73 -0.56
N HIS A 404 1.60 -13.57 0.17
CA HIS A 404 1.07 -13.21 1.48
C HIS A 404 1.86 -13.92 2.57
N PHE A 405 2.01 -13.28 3.71
CA PHE A 405 2.67 -13.85 4.88
C PHE A 405 1.77 -13.74 6.11
N GLN A 406 1.92 -14.69 7.02
CA GLN A 406 1.30 -14.60 8.34
C GLN A 406 2.24 -13.89 9.31
N VAL A 407 1.74 -12.90 10.03
CA VAL A 407 2.46 -12.30 11.17
C VAL A 407 2.45 -13.32 12.31
N VAL A 408 3.63 -13.71 12.79
CA VAL A 408 3.77 -14.70 13.87
C VAL A 408 3.60 -14.02 15.22
N LEU A 409 2.53 -14.37 15.92
CA LEU A 409 2.22 -13.87 17.26
C LEU A 409 2.22 -14.99 18.29
N PRO A 410 2.57 -14.71 19.57
CA PRO A 410 2.52 -15.71 20.64
C PRO A 410 1.09 -16.24 20.84
N GLY A 411 0.90 -17.56 20.73
CA GLY A 411 -0.35 -18.25 21.10
C GLY A 411 -1.53 -18.12 20.14
N SER A 412 -1.43 -17.34 19.06
CA SER A 412 -2.48 -17.22 18.05
C SER A 412 -1.87 -17.16 16.65
N GLY A 413 -2.63 -17.59 15.65
CA GLY A 413 -2.32 -17.25 14.27
C GLY A 413 -2.62 -15.77 14.06
N GLY A 414 -1.60 -14.93 13.88
CA GLY A 414 -1.73 -13.51 13.57
C GLY A 414 -2.39 -13.28 12.20
N PRO A 415 -2.56 -12.03 11.76
CA PRO A 415 -3.14 -11.72 10.46
C PRO A 415 -2.28 -12.24 9.31
N VAL A 416 -2.93 -12.61 8.21
CA VAL A 416 -2.30 -12.77 6.91
C VAL A 416 -2.27 -11.39 6.25
N LYS A 417 -1.10 -10.97 5.76
CA LYS A 417 -0.84 -9.63 5.20
C LYS A 417 0.18 -9.73 4.07
N ASP A 418 0.37 -8.64 3.35
CA ASP A 418 1.48 -8.45 2.41
C ASP A 418 2.43 -7.32 2.85
N THR A 419 2.02 -6.50 3.78
CA THR A 419 2.78 -5.37 4.32
C THR A 419 2.72 -5.36 5.85
N VAL A 420 3.87 -5.20 6.51
CA VAL A 420 3.94 -5.15 7.98
C VAL A 420 4.85 -4.02 8.45
N ALA A 421 4.33 -3.15 9.31
CA ALA A 421 5.10 -2.05 9.89
C ALA A 421 5.98 -2.55 11.05
N VAL A 422 7.30 -2.53 10.86
CA VAL A 422 8.28 -2.95 11.86
C VAL A 422 8.63 -1.77 12.77
N PRO A 423 8.35 -1.85 14.08
CA PRO A 423 8.60 -0.74 15.00
C PRO A 423 10.08 -0.36 15.08
N SER A 424 10.35 0.93 15.28
CA SER A 424 11.72 1.47 15.41
C SER A 424 12.45 1.04 16.68
N ARG A 425 13.75 1.34 16.76
CA ARG A 425 14.58 1.28 17.96
C ARG A 425 14.64 -0.09 18.64
N GLY A 426 14.82 -1.13 17.81
CA GLY A 426 14.94 -2.51 18.28
C GLY A 426 13.62 -3.30 18.26
N GLY A 427 12.55 -2.72 17.69
CA GLY A 427 11.31 -3.46 17.42
C GLY A 427 11.56 -4.62 16.47
N GLU A 428 10.79 -5.67 16.64
CA GLU A 428 10.93 -6.92 15.89
C GLU A 428 9.57 -7.43 15.46
N VAL A 429 9.50 -7.95 14.23
CA VAL A 429 8.33 -8.66 13.70
C VAL A 429 8.82 -9.95 13.04
N THR A 430 8.13 -11.05 13.30
CA THR A 430 8.37 -12.32 12.60
C THR A 430 7.20 -12.60 11.65
N ILE A 431 7.53 -12.99 10.42
CA ILE A 431 6.56 -13.36 9.38
C ILE A 431 6.87 -14.75 8.85
N ASP A 432 5.82 -15.48 8.49
CA ASP A 432 5.89 -16.80 7.87
C ASP A 432 5.17 -16.78 6.53
N TRP A 433 5.80 -17.31 5.47
CA TRP A 433 5.13 -17.51 4.19
C TRP A 433 5.51 -18.82 3.53
N ARG A 434 4.66 -19.26 2.61
CA ARG A 434 4.98 -20.36 1.68
C ARG A 434 5.63 -19.77 0.44
N ALA A 435 6.76 -20.30 0.04
CA ALA A 435 7.39 -19.97 -1.23
C ALA A 435 6.72 -20.78 -2.36
N ASP A 436 5.57 -20.32 -2.84
CA ASP A 436 4.72 -21.04 -3.81
C ASP A 436 4.49 -20.29 -5.12
N ASN A 437 5.14 -19.14 -5.29
CA ASN A 437 5.05 -18.30 -6.48
C ASN A 437 6.45 -18.11 -7.10
N PRO A 438 6.94 -19.01 -7.95
CA PRO A 438 8.30 -18.97 -8.49
C PRO A 438 8.60 -17.68 -9.27
N GLY A 439 9.80 -17.12 -9.04
CA GLY A 439 10.26 -15.92 -9.71
C GLY A 439 11.30 -15.14 -8.91
N ARG A 440 11.45 -13.87 -9.26
CA ARG A 440 12.24 -12.88 -8.55
C ARG A 440 11.30 -11.82 -8.03
N TRP A 441 11.22 -11.67 -6.72
CA TRP A 441 10.26 -10.80 -6.06
C TRP A 441 10.97 -9.74 -5.22
N LEU A 442 10.39 -8.54 -5.19
CA LEU A 442 10.93 -7.48 -4.36
C LEU A 442 10.40 -7.64 -2.92
N PHE A 443 11.30 -7.49 -1.95
CA PHE A 443 11.00 -7.29 -0.55
C PHE A 443 11.59 -5.97 -0.12
N HIS A 444 10.76 -4.98 0.22
CA HIS A 444 11.22 -3.61 0.41
C HIS A 444 10.42 -2.84 1.47
N CYS A 445 10.98 -1.75 1.95
CA CYS A 445 10.23 -0.77 2.73
C CYS A 445 9.28 0.00 1.80
N HIS A 446 8.01 0.09 2.17
CA HIS A 446 7.03 0.84 1.39
C HIS A 446 7.07 2.36 1.64
N ASN A 447 7.96 2.86 2.54
CA ASN A 447 8.39 4.24 2.45
C ASN A 447 9.16 4.39 1.15
N HIS A 448 8.61 5.16 0.22
CA HIS A 448 9.06 5.21 -1.16
C HIS A 448 10.49 5.77 -1.28
N TYR A 449 10.84 6.70 -0.41
CA TYR A 449 12.18 7.27 -0.35
C TYR A 449 13.20 6.30 0.24
N HIS A 450 12.82 5.55 1.27
CA HIS A 450 13.70 4.51 1.82
C HIS A 450 13.97 3.41 0.78
N MET A 451 12.95 3.02 0.01
CA MET A 451 13.10 2.05 -1.09
C MET A 451 14.08 2.57 -2.15
N GLU A 452 13.90 3.81 -2.63
CA GLU A 452 14.78 4.43 -3.64
C GLU A 452 16.22 4.63 -3.11
N ASP A 453 16.38 4.85 -1.81
CA ASP A 453 17.70 4.94 -1.16
C ASP A 453 18.35 3.57 -0.90
N GLY A 454 17.65 2.46 -1.18
CA GLY A 454 18.20 1.11 -1.17
C GLY A 454 17.59 0.14 -0.16
N MET A 455 16.52 0.53 0.57
CA MET A 455 15.84 -0.38 1.50
C MET A 455 14.97 -1.38 0.75
N LEU A 456 15.63 -2.23 -0.01
CA LEU A 456 15.04 -3.31 -0.80
C LEU A 456 15.96 -4.52 -0.85
N ARG A 457 15.35 -5.71 -1.07
CA ARG A 457 16.04 -6.96 -1.31
C ARG A 457 15.23 -7.83 -2.24
N LEU A 458 15.90 -8.64 -3.06
CA LEU A 458 15.21 -9.62 -3.89
C LEU A 458 15.01 -10.93 -3.11
N VAL A 459 13.84 -11.53 -3.24
CA VAL A 459 13.59 -12.94 -2.94
C VAL A 459 13.68 -13.70 -4.27
N GLU A 460 14.58 -14.66 -4.38
CA GLU A 460 14.87 -15.36 -5.62
C GLU A 460 14.70 -16.86 -5.45
N TYR A 461 13.87 -17.44 -6.30
CA TYR A 461 13.63 -18.88 -6.33
C TYR A 461 14.81 -19.59 -7.01
N ARG A 462 15.35 -20.59 -6.30
CA ARG A 462 16.37 -21.48 -6.86
C ARG A 462 15.71 -22.42 -7.86
N THR A 463 16.28 -22.50 -9.06
CA THR A 463 15.91 -23.45 -10.12
C THR A 463 16.45 -24.84 -9.84
#